data_e549a78e537df3d53612ee0c49c9ddad
#
_entry.id   e549a78e537df3d53612ee0c49c9ddad
#
_cell.length_a   1.000
_cell.length_b   1.000
_cell.length_c   1.000
_cell.angle_alpha   90.00
_cell.angle_beta   90.00
_cell.angle_gamma   90.00
#
_symmetry.space_group_name_H-M   'P 1'
#
loop_
_entity.id
_entity.type
_entity.pdbx_description
1 polymer ?
#
loop_
_entity_poly.entity_id
_entity_poly.type
_entity_poly.pdbx_seq_one_letter_code
_entity_poly.pdbx_strand_id
1 'polypeptide(L)'
;GWGEIDNRFQSLFDRNSHPFFNTYRCEDAEAIALCLGSLSRQLRKTTDILREKGRRVGVVALRLYRPFPARELAELLGGTARVLVFEKALSYGYEGALTSDLKAALYHLPRRPVIGHRILGLGGRTIKTEDLCQALDAFCDAPENAGQEPPAWIGLKC
;
A
#
# COMPACT_ATOMS: atom_id res chain seq x y z
N GLY A 1 -11.29 -6.14 -23.12
CA GLY A 1 -10.66 -5.28 -22.10
C GLY A 1 -9.88 -6.09 -21.06
N TRP A 2 -9.21 -5.43 -20.10
CA TRP A 2 -8.41 -6.12 -19.06
C TRP A 2 -9.19 -7.14 -18.26
N GLY A 3 -10.49 -6.88 -17.97
CA GLY A 3 -11.36 -7.81 -17.26
C GLY A 3 -11.59 -9.11 -18.02
N GLU A 4 -11.71 -9.08 -19.34
CA GLU A 4 -11.87 -10.28 -20.17
C GLU A 4 -10.61 -11.15 -20.16
N ILE A 5 -9.43 -10.50 -20.21
CA ILE A 5 -8.13 -11.18 -20.15
C ILE A 5 -7.96 -11.85 -18.77
N ASP A 6 -8.32 -11.15 -17.71
CA ASP A 6 -8.21 -11.67 -16.34
C ASP A 6 -9.20 -12.83 -16.11
N ASN A 7 -10.45 -12.71 -16.54
CA ASN A 7 -11.43 -13.78 -16.49
C ASN A 7 -10.96 -15.03 -17.25
N ARG A 8 -10.37 -14.85 -18.43
CA ARG A 8 -9.79 -15.96 -19.20
C ARG A 8 -8.59 -16.58 -18.50
N PHE A 9 -7.72 -15.77 -17.88
CA PHE A 9 -6.60 -16.26 -17.09
C PHE A 9 -7.09 -17.05 -15.86
N GLN A 10 -8.07 -16.53 -15.13
CA GLN A 10 -8.68 -17.20 -13.98
C GLN A 10 -9.27 -18.57 -14.38
N SER A 11 -10.02 -18.62 -15.51
CA SER A 11 -10.63 -19.86 -16.00
C SER A 11 -9.61 -20.91 -16.43
N LEU A 12 -8.43 -20.49 -16.93
CA LEU A 12 -7.39 -21.41 -17.40
C LEU A 12 -6.48 -21.92 -16.28
N PHE A 13 -6.27 -21.11 -15.22
CA PHE A 13 -5.27 -21.41 -14.19
C PHE A 13 -5.85 -21.56 -12.79
N ASP A 14 -7.18 -21.51 -12.64
CA ASP A 14 -7.89 -21.59 -11.36
C ASP A 14 -7.30 -20.65 -10.28
N ARG A 15 -6.98 -19.41 -10.68
CA ARG A 15 -6.39 -18.40 -9.81
C ARG A 15 -7.29 -17.19 -9.73
N ASN A 16 -7.93 -17.01 -8.56
CA ASN A 16 -8.63 -15.76 -8.24
C ASN A 16 -7.63 -14.64 -8.07
N SER A 17 -7.54 -13.76 -9.07
CA SER A 17 -6.69 -12.57 -9.02
C SER A 17 -7.48 -11.36 -9.53
N HIS A 18 -7.35 -10.22 -8.86
CA HIS A 18 -7.85 -8.96 -9.40
C HIS A 18 -6.87 -8.44 -10.46
N PRO A 19 -7.35 -7.90 -11.61
CA PRO A 19 -6.47 -7.49 -12.70
C PRO A 19 -5.46 -6.40 -12.29
N PHE A 20 -5.84 -5.50 -11.39
CA PHE A 20 -5.05 -4.33 -11.04
C PHE A 20 -4.23 -4.47 -9.76
N PHE A 21 -4.72 -5.23 -8.78
CA PHE A 21 -4.05 -5.41 -7.49
C PHE A 21 -4.40 -6.75 -6.83
N ASN A 22 -3.60 -7.15 -5.86
CA ASN A 22 -3.92 -8.23 -4.93
C ASN A 22 -4.15 -7.66 -3.55
N THR A 23 -5.15 -8.19 -2.85
CA THR A 23 -5.42 -7.89 -1.44
C THR A 23 -4.95 -9.02 -0.54
N TYR A 24 -4.61 -8.69 0.70
CA TYR A 24 -4.28 -9.67 1.72
C TYR A 24 -4.76 -9.16 3.08
N ARG A 25 -5.71 -9.87 3.70
CA ARG A 25 -6.30 -9.55 5.01
C ARG A 25 -6.82 -8.10 5.09
N CYS A 26 -7.54 -7.64 4.06
CA CYS A 26 -8.06 -6.27 4.00
C CYS A 26 -9.49 -6.13 4.56
N GLU A 27 -10.21 -7.23 4.77
CA GLU A 27 -11.65 -7.26 5.04
C GLU A 27 -12.03 -6.52 6.34
N ASP A 28 -11.18 -6.61 7.37
CA ASP A 28 -11.36 -6.00 8.68
C ASP A 28 -10.24 -5.00 9.03
N ALA A 29 -9.43 -4.62 8.04
CA ALA A 29 -8.25 -3.82 8.28
C ALA A 29 -8.58 -2.34 8.59
N GLU A 30 -8.02 -1.81 9.67
CA GLU A 30 -8.04 -0.38 10.02
C GLU A 30 -6.91 0.40 9.34
N ALA A 31 -5.79 -0.28 9.06
CA ALA A 31 -4.68 0.28 8.32
C ALA A 31 -4.24 -0.67 7.19
N ILE A 32 -4.02 -0.10 6.02
CA ILE A 32 -3.60 -0.84 4.82
C ILE A 32 -2.21 -0.40 4.40
N ALA A 33 -1.31 -1.37 4.21
CA ALA A 33 -0.04 -1.16 3.54
C ALA A 33 -0.24 -1.26 2.02
N LEU A 34 0.03 -0.18 1.29
CA LEU A 34 -0.04 -0.16 -0.17
C LEU A 34 1.37 -0.20 -0.76
N CYS A 35 1.58 -1.04 -1.77
CA CYS A 35 2.88 -1.17 -2.44
C CYS A 35 2.78 -1.58 -3.90
N LEU A 36 3.92 -1.53 -4.60
CA LEU A 36 4.12 -2.11 -5.94
C LEU A 36 5.05 -3.31 -5.88
N GLY A 37 4.73 -4.35 -6.67
CA GLY A 37 5.65 -5.42 -7.03
C GLY A 37 6.12 -6.30 -5.87
N SER A 38 7.41 -6.60 -5.84
CA SER A 38 8.01 -7.64 -4.99
C SER A 38 7.91 -7.38 -3.48
N LEU A 39 7.75 -6.14 -3.07
CA LEU A 39 7.61 -5.76 -1.65
C LEU A 39 6.38 -6.40 -1.00
N SER A 40 5.37 -6.74 -1.79
CA SER A 40 4.13 -7.36 -1.33
C SER A 40 4.35 -8.61 -0.49
N ARG A 41 5.35 -9.44 -0.83
CA ARG A 41 5.67 -10.67 -0.09
C ARG A 41 6.16 -10.36 1.33
N GLN A 42 7.03 -9.37 1.48
CA GLN A 42 7.53 -8.96 2.80
C GLN A 42 6.42 -8.29 3.62
N LEU A 43 5.58 -7.47 2.99
CA LEU A 43 4.45 -6.83 3.68
C LEU A 43 3.39 -7.83 4.14
N ARG A 44 3.14 -8.93 3.40
CA ARG A 44 2.28 -10.01 3.89
C ARG A 44 2.82 -10.64 5.18
N LYS A 45 4.12 -10.96 5.22
CA LYS A 45 4.79 -11.46 6.44
C LYS A 45 4.71 -10.44 7.58
N THR A 46 4.94 -9.15 7.28
CA THR A 46 4.79 -8.05 8.25
C THR A 46 3.36 -8.01 8.80
N THR A 47 2.36 -8.13 7.94
CA THR A 47 0.95 -8.16 8.31
C THR A 47 0.64 -9.32 9.25
N ASP A 48 1.14 -10.52 8.97
CA ASP A 48 0.93 -11.68 9.85
C ASP A 48 1.51 -11.45 11.24
N ILE A 49 2.75 -10.96 11.33
CA ILE A 49 3.42 -10.62 12.60
C ILE A 49 2.62 -9.57 13.39
N LEU A 50 2.11 -8.54 12.73
CA LEU A 50 1.36 -7.49 13.41
C LEU A 50 -0.03 -7.97 13.83
N ARG A 51 -0.68 -8.83 13.04
CA ARG A 51 -1.95 -9.44 13.42
C ARG A 51 -1.85 -10.37 14.62
N GLU A 52 -0.76 -11.09 14.77
CA GLU A 52 -0.46 -11.87 15.99
C GLU A 52 -0.35 -10.97 17.24
N LYS A 53 0.00 -9.70 17.06
CA LYS A 53 0.01 -8.67 18.11
C LYS A 53 -1.34 -7.93 18.27
N GLY A 54 -2.38 -8.36 17.57
CA GLY A 54 -3.72 -7.77 17.65
C GLY A 54 -3.97 -6.56 16.75
N ARG A 55 -3.03 -6.19 15.87
CA ARG A 55 -3.22 -5.08 14.91
C ARG A 55 -4.07 -5.50 13.72
N ARG A 56 -5.11 -4.75 13.39
CA ARG A 56 -5.95 -4.99 12.21
C ARG A 56 -5.36 -4.31 10.98
N VAL A 57 -4.36 -4.96 10.38
CA VAL A 57 -3.64 -4.47 9.20
C VAL A 57 -3.85 -5.38 8.01
N GLY A 58 -3.80 -4.81 6.80
CA GLY A 58 -3.91 -5.52 5.53
C GLY A 58 -2.90 -5.00 4.50
N VAL A 59 -2.81 -5.68 3.35
CA VAL A 59 -1.93 -5.29 2.24
C VAL A 59 -2.70 -5.18 0.94
N VAL A 60 -2.47 -4.10 0.22
CA VAL A 60 -2.86 -3.94 -1.18
C VAL A 60 -1.59 -3.83 -2.03
N ALA A 61 -1.40 -4.78 -2.91
CA ALA A 61 -0.24 -4.83 -3.79
C ALA A 61 -0.66 -4.58 -5.23
N LEU A 62 -0.31 -3.43 -5.79
CA LEU A 62 -0.58 -3.11 -7.18
C LEU A 62 0.19 -4.03 -8.12
N ARG A 63 -0.50 -4.57 -9.11
CA ARG A 63 0.04 -5.37 -10.22
C ARG A 63 0.19 -4.52 -11.48
N LEU A 64 -0.76 -3.63 -11.70
CA LEU A 64 -0.78 -2.71 -12.83
C LEU A 64 -0.78 -1.28 -12.32
N TYR A 65 0.25 -0.51 -12.70
CA TYR A 65 0.39 0.88 -12.29
C TYR A 65 -0.18 1.86 -13.32
N ARG A 66 -0.13 1.50 -14.61
CA ARG A 66 -0.71 2.31 -15.70
C ARG A 66 -1.54 1.43 -16.65
N PRO A 67 -2.78 1.80 -16.97
CA PRO A 67 -3.53 2.92 -16.40
C PRO A 67 -3.71 2.78 -14.88
N PHE A 68 -3.70 3.90 -14.14
CA PHE A 68 -3.86 3.87 -12.69
C PHE A 68 -5.28 3.46 -12.31
N PRO A 69 -5.48 2.45 -11.45
CA PRO A 69 -6.81 1.93 -11.10
C PRO A 69 -7.47 2.80 -10.02
N ALA A 70 -7.69 4.09 -10.35
CA ALA A 70 -8.16 5.09 -9.41
C ALA A 70 -9.53 4.77 -8.81
N ARG A 71 -10.46 4.32 -9.66
CA ARG A 71 -11.83 3.99 -9.23
C ARG A 71 -11.83 2.77 -8.31
N GLU A 72 -11.15 1.71 -8.72
CA GLU A 72 -11.09 0.45 -7.97
C GLU A 72 -10.39 0.63 -6.61
N LEU A 73 -9.35 1.47 -6.56
CA LEU A 73 -8.69 1.82 -5.30
C LEU A 73 -9.58 2.69 -4.41
N ALA A 74 -10.33 3.63 -4.97
CA ALA A 74 -11.27 4.45 -4.23
C ALA A 74 -12.40 3.60 -3.61
N GLU A 75 -12.95 2.65 -4.36
CA GLU A 75 -13.95 1.71 -3.88
C GLU A 75 -13.39 0.81 -2.76
N LEU A 76 -12.17 0.30 -2.91
CA LEU A 76 -11.53 -0.57 -1.92
C LEU A 76 -11.14 0.17 -0.63
N LEU A 77 -10.60 1.39 -0.75
CA LEU A 77 -9.99 2.11 0.38
C LEU A 77 -10.93 3.13 1.05
N GLY A 78 -12.10 3.39 0.47
CA GLY A 78 -13.03 4.41 0.95
C GLY A 78 -13.59 4.20 2.36
N GLY A 79 -13.52 2.96 2.87
CA GLY A 79 -13.90 2.61 4.25
C GLY A 79 -12.73 2.49 5.23
N THR A 80 -11.49 2.57 4.73
CA THR A 80 -10.28 2.37 5.53
C THR A 80 -9.90 3.65 6.28
N ALA A 81 -9.46 3.54 7.53
CA ALA A 81 -9.04 4.70 8.30
C ALA A 81 -7.66 5.22 7.89
N ARG A 82 -6.73 4.32 7.56
CA ARG A 82 -5.31 4.65 7.28
C ARG A 82 -4.75 3.85 6.12
N VAL A 83 -3.93 4.49 5.28
CA VAL A 83 -3.17 3.84 4.21
C VAL A 83 -1.71 4.28 4.29
N LEU A 84 -0.80 3.35 4.51
CA LEU A 84 0.64 3.59 4.48
C LEU A 84 1.21 3.12 3.14
N VAL A 85 1.67 4.05 2.33
CA VAL A 85 2.29 3.75 1.04
C VAL A 85 3.76 3.47 1.21
N PHE A 86 4.20 2.30 0.69
CA PHE A 86 5.59 1.90 0.64
C PHE A 86 6.07 1.89 -0.81
N GLU A 87 7.04 2.73 -1.14
CA GLU A 87 7.55 2.83 -2.50
C GLU A 87 9.07 3.02 -2.58
N LYS A 88 9.63 2.60 -3.72
CA LYS A 88 11.06 2.66 -4.00
C LYS A 88 11.43 3.82 -4.94
N ALA A 89 10.54 4.79 -5.06
CA ALA A 89 10.70 5.92 -5.95
C ALA A 89 10.34 7.21 -5.24
N LEU A 90 10.98 8.28 -5.63
CA LEU A 90 10.72 9.64 -5.16
C LEU A 90 10.74 10.59 -6.36
N SER A 91 9.74 11.44 -6.49
CA SER A 91 9.78 12.58 -7.39
C SER A 91 10.65 13.67 -6.76
N TYR A 92 11.65 14.17 -7.49
CA TYR A 92 12.58 15.17 -6.96
C TYR A 92 11.85 16.40 -6.41
N GLY A 93 12.17 16.76 -5.16
CA GLY A 93 11.58 17.92 -4.47
C GLY A 93 10.14 17.75 -4.03
N TYR A 94 9.59 16.52 -4.13
CA TYR A 94 8.21 16.23 -3.76
C TYR A 94 8.08 14.88 -3.02
N GLU A 95 7.00 14.18 -3.21
CA GLU A 95 6.72 12.86 -2.63
C GLU A 95 6.85 11.73 -3.67
N GLY A 96 6.60 10.51 -3.30
CA GLY A 96 6.61 9.38 -4.22
C GLY A 96 5.45 9.40 -5.22
N ALA A 97 5.70 8.91 -6.42
CA ALA A 97 4.72 8.93 -7.51
C ALA A 97 3.44 8.15 -7.18
N LEU A 98 3.57 6.99 -6.52
CA LEU A 98 2.43 6.18 -6.11
C LEU A 98 1.58 6.89 -5.06
N THR A 99 2.23 7.58 -4.10
CA THR A 99 1.54 8.35 -3.07
C THR A 99 0.74 9.50 -3.69
N SER A 100 1.33 10.26 -4.62
CA SER A 100 0.66 11.36 -5.31
C SER A 100 -0.55 10.87 -6.12
N ASP A 101 -0.39 9.81 -6.90
CA ASP A 101 -1.48 9.22 -7.68
C ASP A 101 -2.62 8.70 -6.78
N LEU A 102 -2.27 8.08 -5.65
CA LEU A 102 -3.26 7.62 -4.68
C LEU A 102 -4.04 8.78 -4.08
N LYS A 103 -3.34 9.84 -3.62
CA LYS A 103 -3.99 11.04 -3.08
C LYS A 103 -4.96 11.66 -4.10
N ALA A 104 -4.55 11.75 -5.36
CA ALA A 104 -5.39 12.25 -6.45
C ALA A 104 -6.63 11.35 -6.66
N ALA A 105 -6.46 10.03 -6.67
CA ALA A 105 -7.55 9.06 -6.85
C ALA A 105 -8.59 9.13 -5.71
N LEU A 106 -8.14 9.40 -4.48
CA LEU A 106 -9.02 9.45 -3.30
C LEU A 106 -9.55 10.86 -2.99
N TYR A 107 -9.19 11.86 -3.81
CA TYR A 107 -9.53 13.28 -3.55
C TYR A 107 -11.04 13.53 -3.40
N HIS A 108 -11.86 12.85 -4.20
CA HIS A 108 -13.32 13.05 -4.22
C HIS A 108 -14.07 12.20 -3.18
N LEU A 109 -13.39 11.37 -2.41
CA LEU A 109 -14.06 10.61 -1.35
C LEU A 109 -14.58 11.54 -0.25
N PRO A 110 -15.82 11.34 0.24
CA PRO A 110 -16.39 12.16 1.31
C PRO A 110 -15.63 11.95 2.63
N ARG A 111 -15.10 10.74 2.85
CA ARG A 111 -14.20 10.41 3.96
C ARG A 111 -12.94 9.79 3.40
N ARG A 112 -11.84 10.49 3.56
CA ARG A 112 -10.52 10.06 3.05
C ARG A 112 -9.72 9.38 4.16
N PRO A 113 -9.02 8.28 3.87
CA PRO A 113 -8.07 7.73 4.82
C PRO A 113 -6.92 8.71 5.07
N VAL A 114 -6.29 8.61 6.24
CA VAL A 114 -4.98 9.21 6.48
C VAL A 114 -3.95 8.48 5.61
N ILE A 115 -3.25 9.20 4.75
CA ILE A 115 -2.26 8.61 3.83
C ILE A 115 -0.86 8.96 4.32
N GLY A 116 -0.15 7.97 4.85
CA GLY A 116 1.27 8.07 5.19
C GLY A 116 2.16 7.56 4.05
N HIS A 117 3.44 7.88 4.11
CA HIS A 117 4.37 7.64 3.03
C HIS A 117 5.74 7.20 3.55
N ARG A 118 6.29 6.12 2.99
CA ARG A 118 7.60 5.57 3.32
C ARG A 118 8.40 5.29 2.06
N ILE A 119 9.57 5.91 1.95
CA ILE A 119 10.55 5.63 0.90
C ILE A 119 11.56 4.62 1.44
N LEU A 120 11.82 3.57 0.68
CA LEU A 120 12.69 2.48 1.11
C LEU A 120 13.38 1.78 -0.08
N GLY A 121 14.48 1.08 0.22
CA GLY A 121 15.17 0.25 -0.77
C GLY A 121 15.83 1.00 -1.93
N LEU A 122 16.05 2.32 -1.81
CA LEU A 122 16.79 3.09 -2.81
C LEU A 122 18.24 2.61 -2.90
N GLY A 123 18.78 2.59 -4.12
CA GLY A 123 20.16 2.14 -4.37
C GLY A 123 20.40 0.67 -4.02
N GLY A 124 19.37 -0.19 -4.09
CA GLY A 124 19.50 -1.62 -3.81
C GLY A 124 19.63 -1.98 -2.33
N ARG A 125 19.33 -1.05 -1.42
CA ARG A 125 19.41 -1.31 0.03
C ARG A 125 18.45 -2.40 0.46
N THR A 126 18.92 -3.25 1.36
CA THR A 126 18.12 -4.32 1.96
C THR A 126 17.00 -3.74 2.82
N ILE A 127 15.79 -4.24 2.61
CA ILE A 127 14.60 -3.90 3.40
C ILE A 127 14.43 -5.00 4.43
N LYS A 128 14.45 -4.66 5.71
CA LYS A 128 14.24 -5.62 6.81
C LYS A 128 12.77 -5.68 7.17
N THR A 129 12.29 -6.87 7.52
CA THR A 129 10.90 -7.06 7.97
C THR A 129 10.61 -6.28 9.25
N GLU A 130 11.60 -6.18 10.15
CA GLU A 130 11.52 -5.43 11.40
C GLU A 130 11.24 -3.94 11.16
N ASP A 131 11.91 -3.35 10.18
CA ASP A 131 11.71 -1.94 9.80
C ASP A 131 10.29 -1.71 9.27
N LEU A 132 9.76 -2.66 8.48
CA LEU A 132 8.39 -2.61 7.97
C LEU A 132 7.37 -2.77 9.09
N CYS A 133 7.62 -3.68 10.03
CA CYS A 133 6.76 -3.86 11.21
C CYS A 133 6.71 -2.58 12.05
N GLN A 134 7.87 -2.00 12.35
CA GLN A 134 7.95 -0.76 13.13
C GLN A 134 7.21 0.39 12.44
N ALA A 135 7.43 0.57 11.13
CA ALA A 135 6.80 1.64 10.36
C ALA A 135 5.27 1.52 10.31
N LEU A 136 4.76 0.30 10.06
CA LEU A 136 3.33 0.06 9.95
C LEU A 136 2.64 0.09 11.32
N ASP A 137 3.27 -0.46 12.35
CA ASP A 137 2.75 -0.45 13.75
C ASP A 137 2.62 0.99 14.27
N ALA A 138 3.68 1.79 14.14
CA ALA A 138 3.65 3.20 14.52
C ALA A 138 2.60 4.00 13.76
N PHE A 139 2.36 3.66 12.49
CA PHE A 139 1.36 4.34 11.67
C PHE A 139 -0.08 3.98 12.06
N CYS A 140 -0.33 2.83 12.66
CA CYS A 140 -1.65 2.48 13.19
C CYS A 140 -2.13 3.49 14.26
N ASP A 141 -1.21 4.02 15.04
CA ASP A 141 -1.50 4.98 16.12
C ASP A 141 -1.19 6.43 15.72
N ALA A 142 -0.83 6.68 14.46
CA ALA A 142 -0.48 8.01 13.98
C ALA A 142 -1.67 8.98 14.03
N PRO A 143 -1.44 10.26 14.34
CA PRO A 143 -2.49 11.27 14.35
C PRO A 143 -3.06 11.52 12.94
N GLU A 144 -4.23 12.14 12.86
CA GLU A 144 -4.91 12.39 11.58
C GLU A 144 -4.09 13.28 10.62
N ASN A 145 -3.23 14.14 11.14
CA ASN A 145 -2.35 15.00 10.35
C ASN A 145 -1.05 14.31 9.88
N ALA A 146 -0.80 13.07 10.22
CA ALA A 146 0.41 12.33 9.80
C ALA A 146 0.59 12.24 8.27
N GLY A 147 -0.49 12.39 7.51
CA GLY A 147 -0.45 12.46 6.05
C GLY A 147 0.11 13.76 5.46
N GLN A 148 0.33 14.79 6.30
CA GLN A 148 0.89 16.09 5.89
C GLN A 148 2.42 16.17 6.07
N GLU A 149 3.00 15.18 6.75
CA GLU A 149 4.42 15.10 6.97
C GLU A 149 5.17 14.69 5.68
N PRO A 150 6.42 15.17 5.51
CA PRO A 150 7.26 14.73 4.41
C PRO A 150 7.50 13.22 4.49
N PRO A 151 7.88 12.57 3.36
CA PRO A 151 8.12 11.13 3.35
C PRO A 151 9.18 10.73 4.37
N ALA A 152 8.85 9.75 5.20
CA ALA A 152 9.84 9.17 6.09
C ALA A 152 10.63 8.08 5.36
N TRP A 153 11.92 8.00 5.65
CA TRP A 153 12.86 7.13 4.98
C TRP A 153 13.16 5.89 5.82
N ILE A 154 13.19 4.72 5.19
CA ILE A 154 13.57 3.46 5.82
C ILE A 154 14.92 3.01 5.27
N GLY A 155 15.86 2.70 6.19
CA GLY A 155 17.18 2.15 5.84
C GLY A 155 18.18 3.18 5.32
N LEU A 156 17.93 4.48 5.47
CA LEU A 156 18.99 5.48 5.32
C LEU A 156 19.90 5.45 6.55
N LYS A 157 21.22 5.37 6.30
CA LYS A 157 22.21 5.69 7.32
C LYS A 157 22.45 7.21 7.23
N CYS A 158 22.13 7.92 8.27
CA CYS A 158 22.60 9.27 8.48
C CYS A 158 24.08 9.26 8.85
#